data_19f3055c4858c3a207a2930311c5b3d9
#
_entry.id   19f3055c4858c3a207a2930311c5b3d9
#
_cell.length_a   1.000
_cell.length_b   1.000
_cell.length_c   1.000
_cell.angle_alpha   90.00
_cell.angle_beta   90.00
_cell.angle_gamma   90.00
#
_symmetry.space_group_name_H-M   'P 1'
#
loop_
_entity.id
_entity.type
_entity.pdbx_description
1 polymer ?
#
loop_
_entity_poly.entity_id
_entity_poly.type
_entity_poly.pdbx_seq_one_letter_code
_entity_poly.pdbx_strand_id
1 'polypeptide(L)'
;MAARTVLSEQGPELENEVLTETVRRLPKQGVWTCGARRFSLGSGKEPGAVILAAVNERRERLLTLSSADGGGYEDLLQGFAEALAERGEAPEILRTEDELSEQILAGFCKCTGIALRRKTGRKLFRDAVWLSEHPETGEKGAEKDPFFLILMQLRDEELARMPQDLAERLQTMSERGLAPKKLAERIRTLSQK
;
A
#
# COMPACT_ATOMS: atom_id res chain seq x y z
N MET A 1 29.50 -18.85 8.95
CA MET A 1 29.70 -17.41 8.66
C MET A 1 28.53 -16.97 7.79
N ALA A 2 27.55 -16.29 8.36
CA ALA A 2 26.40 -15.80 7.61
C ALA A 2 26.81 -14.51 6.89
N ALA A 3 26.71 -14.52 5.57
CA ALA A 3 26.90 -13.33 4.75
C ALA A 3 25.85 -12.29 5.14
N ARG A 4 26.28 -11.22 5.80
CA ARG A 4 25.49 -9.99 5.93
C ARG A 4 25.36 -9.43 4.52
N THR A 5 24.19 -9.61 3.92
CA THR A 5 23.81 -8.84 2.75
C THR A 5 23.80 -7.37 3.18
N VAL A 6 24.75 -6.61 2.69
CA VAL A 6 24.75 -5.16 2.81
C VAL A 6 23.59 -4.70 1.95
N LEU A 7 22.44 -4.45 2.58
CA LEU A 7 21.29 -3.81 1.95
C LEU A 7 21.77 -2.43 1.54
N SER A 8 21.66 -2.12 0.26
CA SER A 8 21.98 -0.81 -0.26
C SER A 8 21.12 0.21 0.50
N GLU A 9 21.77 1.22 1.07
CA GLU A 9 21.13 2.36 1.74
C GLU A 9 20.27 3.23 0.80
N GLN A 10 20.12 2.81 -0.46
CA GLN A 10 19.39 3.49 -1.51
C GLN A 10 18.13 2.71 -1.83
N GLY A 11 17.09 2.89 -1.00
CA GLY A 11 15.73 2.52 -1.40
C GLY A 11 15.25 3.42 -2.54
N PRO A 12 14.12 3.09 -3.21
CA PRO A 12 13.55 3.93 -4.24
C PRO A 12 13.29 5.33 -3.70
N GLU A 13 13.63 6.34 -4.49
CA GLU A 13 13.38 7.74 -4.18
C GLU A 13 12.12 8.20 -4.93
N LEU A 14 11.43 9.17 -4.37
CA LEU A 14 10.30 9.78 -5.05
C LEU A 14 10.83 10.70 -6.16
N GLU A 15 10.54 10.37 -7.42
CA GLU A 15 11.00 11.14 -8.58
C GLU A 15 10.34 12.53 -8.69
N ASN A 16 9.13 12.68 -8.13
CA ASN A 16 8.40 13.94 -8.17
C ASN A 16 8.96 14.95 -7.15
N GLU A 17 9.86 15.82 -7.60
CA GLU A 17 10.49 16.84 -6.74
C GLU A 17 9.49 17.80 -6.08
N VAL A 18 8.43 18.19 -6.79
CA VAL A 18 7.39 19.09 -6.27
C VAL A 18 6.64 18.43 -5.12
N LEU A 19 6.28 17.18 -5.27
CA LEU A 19 5.59 16.41 -4.26
C LEU A 19 6.51 16.12 -3.06
N THR A 20 7.77 15.81 -3.32
CA THR A 20 8.79 15.63 -2.27
C THR A 20 8.94 16.88 -1.42
N GLU A 21 9.03 18.05 -2.05
CA GLU A 21 9.15 19.31 -1.33
C GLU A 21 7.85 19.66 -0.58
N THR A 22 6.69 19.33 -1.17
CA THR A 22 5.40 19.48 -0.50
C THR A 22 5.37 18.67 0.80
N VAL A 23 5.69 17.37 0.75
CA VAL A 23 5.72 16.51 1.94
C VAL A 23 6.78 16.98 2.95
N ARG A 24 7.93 17.45 2.48
CA ARG A 24 9.00 18.00 3.34
C ARG A 24 8.51 19.17 4.19
N ARG A 25 7.65 20.03 3.64
CA ARG A 25 7.10 21.23 4.31
C ARG A 25 5.89 20.95 5.18
N LEU A 26 5.26 19.77 5.07
CA LEU A 26 4.14 19.43 5.94
C LEU A 26 4.53 19.45 7.42
N PRO A 27 3.62 19.86 8.31
CA PRO A 27 3.83 19.70 9.73
C PRO A 27 4.06 18.24 10.09
N LYS A 28 5.15 17.96 10.79
CA LYS A 28 5.53 16.61 11.21
C LYS A 28 4.89 16.32 12.56
N GLN A 29 4.06 15.29 12.62
CA GLN A 29 3.32 14.93 13.83
C GLN A 29 3.25 13.41 14.06
N GLY A 30 3.61 13.04 15.27
CA GLY A 30 3.38 11.69 15.79
C GLY A 30 4.18 10.58 15.13
N VAL A 31 3.86 9.37 15.54
CA VAL A 31 4.52 8.15 15.11
C VAL A 31 3.51 7.29 14.35
N TRP A 32 3.82 6.98 13.10
CA TRP A 32 2.99 6.09 12.31
C TRP A 32 3.68 4.74 12.15
N THR A 33 2.90 3.66 12.18
CA THR A 33 3.39 2.31 11.92
C THR A 33 3.09 1.93 10.48
N CYS A 34 4.10 1.43 9.78
CA CYS A 34 4.01 1.04 8.37
C CYS A 34 4.34 -0.43 8.18
N GLY A 35 3.68 -1.04 7.22
CA GLY A 35 3.98 -2.38 6.75
C GLY A 35 3.71 -2.49 5.26
N ALA A 36 4.41 -3.39 4.58
CA ALA A 36 4.19 -3.68 3.17
C ALA A 36 4.01 -5.17 2.95
N ARG A 37 3.14 -5.54 2.01
CA ARG A 37 2.90 -6.93 1.65
C ARG A 37 2.68 -7.09 0.17
N ARG A 38 3.30 -8.15 -0.37
CA ARG A 38 3.04 -8.63 -1.74
C ARG A 38 1.88 -9.60 -1.72
N PHE A 39 0.97 -9.44 -2.66
CA PHE A 39 -0.16 -10.33 -2.90
C PHE A 39 -0.06 -10.91 -4.29
N SER A 40 -0.30 -12.20 -4.42
CA SER A 40 -0.47 -12.85 -5.72
C SER A 40 -1.91 -12.71 -6.16
N LEU A 41 -2.14 -12.59 -7.46
CA LEU A 41 -3.48 -12.59 -8.04
C LEU A 41 -3.84 -13.99 -8.52
N GLY A 42 -5.06 -14.43 -8.20
CA GLY A 42 -5.59 -15.71 -8.65
C GLY A 42 -4.85 -16.92 -8.09
N SER A 43 -4.52 -17.90 -8.94
CA SER A 43 -3.89 -19.17 -8.55
C SER A 43 -2.43 -19.07 -8.08
N GLY A 44 -1.94 -17.87 -7.76
CA GLY A 44 -0.58 -17.63 -7.28
C GLY A 44 0.51 -17.69 -8.36
N LYS A 45 0.14 -17.80 -9.63
CA LYS A 45 1.09 -17.83 -10.77
C LYS A 45 1.27 -16.47 -11.44
N GLU A 46 0.35 -15.55 -11.22
CA GLU A 46 0.44 -14.21 -11.79
C GLU A 46 1.04 -13.25 -10.77
N PRO A 47 1.91 -12.33 -11.21
CA PRO A 47 2.39 -11.25 -10.38
C PRO A 47 1.19 -10.47 -9.85
N GLY A 48 1.24 -10.16 -8.58
CA GLY A 48 0.13 -9.56 -7.88
C GLY A 48 0.26 -8.05 -7.73
N ALA A 49 -0.03 -7.58 -6.56
CA ALA A 49 0.13 -6.20 -6.16
C ALA A 49 0.97 -6.10 -4.89
N VAL A 50 1.56 -4.94 -4.67
CA VAL A 50 2.17 -4.57 -3.40
C VAL A 50 1.26 -3.55 -2.73
N ILE A 51 0.95 -3.78 -1.47
CA ILE A 51 0.21 -2.84 -0.64
C ILE A 51 1.15 -2.31 0.43
N LEU A 52 1.25 -0.99 0.53
CA LEU A 52 1.87 -0.27 1.62
C LEU A 52 0.77 0.28 2.52
N ALA A 53 0.80 -0.08 3.78
CA ALA A 53 -0.14 0.39 4.79
C ALA A 53 0.60 1.24 5.82
N ALA A 54 -0.01 2.36 6.22
CA ALA A 54 0.45 3.18 7.33
C ALA A 54 -0.73 3.48 8.27
N VAL A 55 -0.48 3.43 9.56
CA VAL A 55 -1.48 3.70 10.60
C VAL A 55 -0.89 4.66 11.63
N ASN A 56 -1.59 5.75 11.91
CA ASN A 56 -1.21 6.70 12.93
C ASN A 56 -1.68 6.27 14.33
N GLU A 57 -1.34 7.05 15.34
CA GLU A 57 -1.74 6.80 16.73
C GLU A 57 -3.26 6.88 16.96
N ARG A 58 -3.97 7.60 16.09
CA ARG A 58 -5.45 7.69 16.11
C ARG A 58 -6.12 6.52 15.42
N ARG A 59 -5.36 5.50 15.00
CA ARG A 59 -5.81 4.34 14.20
C ARG A 59 -6.37 4.71 12.83
N GLU A 60 -6.10 5.88 12.34
CA GLU A 60 -6.42 6.25 10.98
C GLU A 60 -5.39 5.62 10.06
N ARG A 61 -5.90 5.00 9.00
CA ARG A 61 -5.08 4.25 8.05
C ARG A 61 -4.92 5.00 6.74
N LEU A 62 -3.82 4.73 6.10
CA LEU A 62 -3.51 5.14 4.75
C LEU A 62 -2.98 3.92 4.00
N LEU A 63 -3.52 3.68 2.82
CA LEU A 63 -3.16 2.56 1.97
C LEU A 63 -2.80 3.04 0.59
N THR A 64 -1.72 2.47 0.08
CA THR A 64 -1.32 2.67 -1.31
C THR A 64 -0.99 1.34 -1.95
N LEU A 65 -1.20 1.27 -3.26
CA LEU A 65 -1.04 0.06 -4.04
C LEU A 65 -0.13 0.31 -5.24
N SER A 66 0.67 -0.70 -5.59
CA SER A 66 1.33 -0.75 -6.89
C SER A 66 1.18 -2.11 -7.52
N SER A 67 1.34 -2.20 -8.83
CA SER A 67 1.48 -3.47 -9.52
C SER A 67 2.80 -4.13 -9.15
N ALA A 68 2.82 -5.44 -8.96
CA ALA A 68 4.04 -6.18 -8.68
C ALA A 68 4.95 -6.34 -9.91
N ASP A 69 4.42 -6.10 -11.11
CA ASP A 69 5.15 -6.16 -12.38
C ASP A 69 5.86 -4.85 -12.76
N GLY A 70 5.44 -3.75 -12.17
CA GLY A 70 6.01 -2.44 -12.46
C GLY A 70 7.34 -2.25 -11.76
N GLY A 71 8.43 -2.44 -12.39
CA GLY A 71 9.84 -2.31 -12.05
C GLY A 71 10.31 -1.40 -10.91
N GLY A 72 9.43 -0.93 -10.04
CA GLY A 72 9.77 -0.10 -8.87
C GLY A 72 8.58 0.13 -7.96
N TYR A 73 8.87 0.69 -6.81
CA TYR A 73 7.86 1.07 -5.81
C TYR A 73 7.45 2.55 -5.93
N GLU A 74 7.70 3.14 -7.08
CA GLU A 74 7.47 4.57 -7.35
C GLU A 74 6.01 4.94 -7.21
N ASP A 75 5.10 4.13 -7.77
CA ASP A 75 3.66 4.33 -7.64
C ASP A 75 3.20 4.27 -6.18
N LEU A 76 3.79 3.37 -5.37
CA LEU A 76 3.52 3.31 -3.93
C LEU A 76 3.95 4.59 -3.23
N LEU A 77 5.16 5.07 -3.53
CA LEU A 77 5.71 6.27 -2.92
C LEU A 77 4.97 7.52 -3.35
N GLN A 78 4.61 7.61 -4.63
CA GLN A 78 3.82 8.72 -5.14
C GLN A 78 2.44 8.76 -4.48
N GLY A 79 1.71 7.64 -4.49
CA GLY A 79 0.40 7.55 -3.84
C GLY A 79 0.47 7.83 -2.33
N PHE A 80 1.53 7.40 -1.66
CA PHE A 80 1.75 7.68 -0.25
C PHE A 80 1.99 9.17 0.00
N ALA A 81 2.84 9.81 -0.82
CA ALA A 81 3.14 11.23 -0.73
C ALA A 81 1.91 12.11 -1.03
N GLU A 82 1.13 11.76 -2.07
CA GLU A 82 -0.12 12.44 -2.41
C GLU A 82 -1.11 12.38 -1.25
N ALA A 83 -1.26 11.20 -0.64
CA ALA A 83 -2.15 11.03 0.49
C ALA A 83 -1.71 11.81 1.73
N LEU A 84 -0.40 11.96 1.98
CA LEU A 84 0.12 12.85 3.03
C LEU A 84 -0.16 14.33 2.71
N ALA A 85 0.04 14.73 1.46
CA ALA A 85 -0.22 16.10 1.01
C ALA A 85 -1.71 16.48 1.16
N GLU A 86 -2.62 15.60 0.77
CA GLU A 86 -4.06 15.80 0.96
C GLU A 86 -4.47 15.88 2.43
N ARG A 87 -3.81 15.11 3.28
CA ARG A 87 -4.01 15.15 4.72
C ARG A 87 -3.53 16.44 5.36
N GLY A 88 -2.55 17.09 4.73
CA GLY A 88 -1.92 18.29 5.26
C GLY A 88 -1.00 18.05 6.46
N GLU A 89 -0.63 16.80 6.73
CA GLU A 89 0.29 16.41 7.79
C GLU A 89 1.14 15.20 7.37
N ALA A 90 2.34 15.09 7.92
CA ALA A 90 3.23 13.96 7.74
C ALA A 90 3.69 13.41 9.09
N PRO A 91 4.05 12.13 9.19
CA PRO A 91 4.61 11.58 10.42
C PRO A 91 5.98 12.20 10.72
N GLU A 92 6.27 12.40 12.00
CA GLU A 92 7.61 12.68 12.46
C GLU A 92 8.49 11.44 12.36
N ILE A 93 7.91 10.28 12.70
CA ILE A 93 8.59 8.98 12.68
C ILE A 93 7.72 7.96 11.96
N LEU A 94 8.27 7.27 10.97
CA LEU A 94 7.72 6.05 10.41
C LEU A 94 8.39 4.84 11.07
N ARG A 95 7.58 3.94 11.65
CA ARG A 95 8.03 2.67 12.21
C ARG A 95 7.66 1.55 11.27
N THR A 96 8.64 0.91 10.65
CA THR A 96 8.43 -0.23 9.74
C THR A 96 8.36 -1.54 10.53
N GLU A 97 7.40 -2.39 10.22
CA GLU A 97 7.22 -3.70 10.84
C GLU A 97 7.88 -4.84 10.08
N ASP A 98 8.25 -4.61 8.83
CA ASP A 98 8.83 -5.61 7.94
C ASP A 98 9.93 -5.00 7.07
N GLU A 99 10.77 -5.88 6.52
CA GLU A 99 11.90 -5.51 5.68
C GLU A 99 11.46 -4.85 4.37
N LEU A 100 10.34 -5.29 3.81
CA LEU A 100 9.83 -4.74 2.55
C LEU A 100 9.42 -3.28 2.70
N SER A 101 8.67 -2.94 3.76
CA SER A 101 8.30 -1.55 4.03
C SER A 101 9.51 -0.67 4.35
N GLU A 102 10.53 -1.22 5.03
CA GLU A 102 11.79 -0.51 5.29
C GLU A 102 12.52 -0.20 3.99
N GLN A 103 12.65 -1.16 3.09
CA GLN A 103 13.27 -0.97 1.78
C GLN A 103 12.54 0.05 0.92
N ILE A 104 11.20 -0.02 0.89
CA ILE A 104 10.37 0.91 0.11
C ILE A 104 10.50 2.34 0.63
N LEU A 105 10.49 2.52 1.95
CA LEU A 105 10.40 3.85 2.57
C LEU A 105 11.75 4.52 2.85
N ALA A 106 12.87 3.81 2.73
CA ALA A 106 14.18 4.33 3.08
C ALA A 106 14.56 5.59 2.29
N GLY A 107 14.49 5.54 0.97
CA GLY A 107 14.76 6.67 0.09
C GLY A 107 13.78 7.82 0.31
N PHE A 108 12.49 7.50 0.38
CA PHE A 108 11.43 8.47 0.66
C PHE A 108 11.64 9.24 1.97
N CYS A 109 11.94 8.53 3.04
CA CYS A 109 12.19 9.15 4.34
C CYS A 109 13.41 10.07 4.32
N LYS A 110 14.47 9.65 3.61
CA LYS A 110 15.69 10.44 3.44
C LYS A 110 15.40 11.76 2.70
N CYS A 111 14.66 11.72 1.61
CA CYS A 111 14.37 12.93 0.82
C CYS A 111 13.30 13.83 1.45
N THR A 112 12.39 13.32 2.27
CA THR A 112 11.33 14.10 2.93
C THR A 112 11.63 14.54 4.36
N GLY A 113 12.75 14.09 4.94
CA GLY A 113 13.13 14.40 6.31
C GLY A 113 12.29 13.72 7.39
N ILE A 114 11.59 12.63 7.05
CA ILE A 114 10.86 11.82 8.01
C ILE A 114 11.83 10.79 8.62
N ALA A 115 11.82 10.65 9.95
CA ALA A 115 12.66 9.65 10.59
C ALA A 115 12.13 8.24 10.36
N LEU A 116 12.98 7.32 9.88
CA LEU A 116 12.64 5.91 9.69
C LEU A 116 13.19 5.09 10.85
N ARG A 117 12.36 4.24 11.46
CA ARG A 117 12.76 3.32 12.53
C ARG A 117 12.15 1.95 12.31
N ARG A 118 12.94 0.91 12.55
CA ARG A 118 12.43 -0.46 12.55
C ARG A 118 11.72 -0.78 13.87
N LYS A 119 10.56 -1.44 13.78
CA LYS A 119 9.83 -1.97 14.92
C LYS A 119 9.87 -3.49 14.87
N THR A 120 10.16 -4.12 15.99
CA THR A 120 10.03 -5.58 16.11
C THR A 120 8.55 -5.95 16.26
N GLY A 121 8.04 -6.80 15.38
CA GLY A 121 6.65 -7.25 15.38
C GLY A 121 6.00 -7.11 14.01
N ARG A 122 5.15 -8.05 13.64
CA ARG A 122 4.43 -8.06 12.37
C ARG A 122 2.93 -8.00 12.68
N LYS A 123 2.45 -6.88 13.20
CA LYS A 123 1.06 -6.78 13.64
C LYS A 123 0.13 -6.17 12.61
N LEU A 124 0.62 -5.26 11.78
CA LEU A 124 -0.21 -4.43 10.92
C LEU A 124 -1.05 -5.23 9.93
N PHE A 125 -0.51 -6.29 9.32
CA PHE A 125 -1.23 -7.20 8.43
C PHE A 125 -1.70 -8.49 9.11
N ARG A 126 -1.34 -8.73 10.36
CA ARG A 126 -1.67 -9.94 11.11
C ARG A 126 -2.81 -9.73 12.09
N ASP A 127 -2.87 -8.59 12.72
CA ASP A 127 -4.02 -8.21 13.53
C ASP A 127 -5.10 -7.75 12.58
N ALA A 128 -5.79 -8.66 12.11
CA ALA A 128 -7.20 -8.78 11.82
C ALA A 128 -8.07 -7.51 11.77
N VAL A 129 -7.52 -6.32 12.01
CA VAL A 129 -8.17 -5.03 11.76
C VAL A 129 -8.54 -4.91 10.28
N TRP A 130 -7.86 -5.66 9.42
CA TRP A 130 -8.09 -5.70 7.98
C TRP A 130 -8.97 -6.87 7.53
N LEU A 131 -9.01 -7.94 8.32
CA LEU A 131 -9.69 -9.19 7.94
C LEU A 131 -10.84 -9.54 8.88
N SER A 132 -10.92 -8.95 10.07
CA SER A 132 -11.84 -9.38 11.12
C SER A 132 -13.19 -8.65 11.18
N GLU A 133 -13.37 -7.58 10.41
CA GLU A 133 -14.65 -6.88 10.45
C GLU A 133 -15.75 -7.51 9.59
N HIS A 134 -15.44 -8.55 8.77
CA HIS A 134 -16.46 -9.26 7.99
C HIS A 134 -16.23 -10.77 7.94
N PRO A 135 -16.55 -11.52 9.02
CA PRO A 135 -16.44 -12.97 9.00
C PRO A 135 -17.55 -13.68 8.20
N GLU A 136 -18.56 -12.98 7.72
CA GLU A 136 -19.77 -13.63 7.22
C GLU A 136 -20.20 -13.18 5.82
N THR A 137 -19.43 -13.56 4.80
CA THR A 137 -20.02 -13.74 3.48
C THR A 137 -19.65 -15.13 2.97
N GLY A 138 -20.59 -16.06 3.16
CA GLY A 138 -20.44 -17.48 2.87
C GLY A 138 -20.43 -17.83 1.37
N GLU A 139 -19.89 -16.99 0.48
CA GLU A 139 -19.75 -17.29 -0.93
C GLU A 139 -18.40 -17.93 -1.23
N LYS A 140 -18.45 -19.04 -1.94
CA LYS A 140 -17.29 -19.82 -2.36
C LYS A 140 -16.60 -19.11 -3.53
N GLY A 141 -15.34 -18.71 -3.39
CA GLY A 141 -14.58 -18.22 -4.55
C GLY A 141 -13.63 -17.07 -4.24
N ALA A 142 -13.40 -16.22 -5.21
CA ALA A 142 -12.50 -15.07 -5.19
C ALA A 142 -12.74 -14.11 -4.00
N GLU A 143 -13.95 -14.04 -3.47
CA GLU A 143 -14.31 -13.19 -2.34
C GLU A 143 -13.63 -13.57 -1.01
N LYS A 144 -13.01 -14.76 -0.93
CA LYS A 144 -12.23 -15.20 0.24
C LYS A 144 -10.73 -14.90 0.11
N ASP A 145 -10.28 -14.43 -1.05
CA ASP A 145 -8.89 -14.05 -1.22
C ASP A 145 -8.57 -12.82 -0.35
N PRO A 146 -7.57 -12.90 0.53
CA PRO A 146 -7.19 -11.78 1.41
C PRO A 146 -6.93 -10.47 0.65
N PHE A 147 -6.43 -10.55 -0.56
CA PHE A 147 -6.18 -9.39 -1.41
C PHE A 147 -7.50 -8.68 -1.78
N PHE A 148 -8.48 -9.42 -2.28
CA PHE A 148 -9.79 -8.82 -2.63
C PHE A 148 -10.53 -8.31 -1.41
N LEU A 149 -10.41 -8.99 -0.26
CA LEU A 149 -10.99 -8.50 0.99
C LEU A 149 -10.40 -7.14 1.41
N ILE A 150 -9.10 -6.95 1.23
CA ILE A 150 -8.47 -5.66 1.48
C ILE A 150 -8.98 -4.61 0.49
N LEU A 151 -8.99 -4.91 -0.81
CA LEU A 151 -9.46 -3.99 -1.83
C LEU A 151 -10.92 -3.56 -1.63
N MET A 152 -11.78 -4.47 -1.19
CA MET A 152 -13.18 -4.15 -0.90
C MET A 152 -13.37 -3.19 0.29
N GLN A 153 -12.41 -3.12 1.20
CA GLN A 153 -12.41 -2.21 2.34
C GLN A 153 -11.81 -0.85 2.04
N LEU A 154 -11.18 -0.67 0.87
CA LEU A 154 -10.61 0.62 0.47
C LEU A 154 -11.71 1.65 0.27
N ARG A 155 -11.41 2.89 0.66
CA ARG A 155 -12.26 4.04 0.33
C ARG A 155 -12.15 4.37 -1.16
N ASP A 156 -13.10 5.11 -1.68
CA ASP A 156 -13.12 5.47 -3.10
C ASP A 156 -11.89 6.29 -3.51
N GLU A 157 -11.39 7.17 -2.62
CA GLU A 157 -10.17 7.94 -2.86
C GLU A 157 -8.92 7.05 -2.93
N GLU A 158 -8.88 5.99 -2.14
CA GLU A 158 -7.77 5.02 -2.14
C GLU A 158 -7.83 4.14 -3.40
N LEU A 159 -9.02 3.71 -3.80
CA LEU A 159 -9.22 2.95 -5.04
C LEU A 159 -8.94 3.80 -6.30
N ALA A 160 -9.28 5.09 -6.28
CA ALA A 160 -9.04 5.99 -7.41
C ALA A 160 -7.53 6.20 -7.69
N ARG A 161 -6.68 5.96 -6.70
CA ARG A 161 -5.22 6.00 -6.84
C ARG A 161 -4.60 4.67 -7.27
N MET A 162 -5.44 3.66 -7.53
CA MET A 162 -4.95 2.37 -8.01
C MET A 162 -4.27 2.55 -9.37
N PRO A 163 -3.08 1.95 -9.59
CA PRO A 163 -2.43 1.94 -10.90
C PRO A 163 -3.35 1.40 -11.98
N GLN A 164 -3.33 2.03 -13.15
CA GLN A 164 -4.26 1.70 -14.23
C GLN A 164 -4.11 0.25 -14.71
N ASP A 165 -2.89 -0.25 -14.81
CA ASP A 165 -2.60 -1.64 -15.19
C ASP A 165 -3.21 -2.65 -14.21
N LEU A 166 -3.17 -2.35 -12.91
CA LEU A 166 -3.80 -3.17 -11.89
C LEU A 166 -5.34 -3.11 -11.99
N ALA A 167 -5.91 -1.94 -12.25
CA ALA A 167 -7.33 -1.76 -12.45
C ALA A 167 -7.84 -2.56 -13.66
N GLU A 168 -7.15 -2.50 -14.79
CA GLU A 168 -7.46 -3.25 -16.02
C GLU A 168 -7.37 -4.76 -15.79
N ARG A 169 -6.36 -5.23 -15.07
CA ARG A 169 -6.21 -6.65 -14.70
C ARG A 169 -7.37 -7.12 -13.83
N LEU A 170 -7.76 -6.34 -12.83
CA LEU A 170 -8.89 -6.68 -11.96
C LEU A 170 -10.21 -6.74 -12.74
N GLN A 171 -10.41 -5.87 -13.73
CA GLN A 171 -11.57 -5.94 -14.62
C GLN A 171 -11.56 -7.23 -15.43
N THR A 172 -10.44 -7.55 -16.08
CA THR A 172 -10.28 -8.80 -16.86
C THR A 172 -10.50 -10.04 -15.99
N MET A 173 -10.00 -10.05 -14.76
CA MET A 173 -10.24 -11.13 -13.82
C MET A 173 -11.71 -11.25 -13.43
N SER A 174 -12.40 -10.13 -13.23
CA SER A 174 -13.83 -10.12 -12.91
C SER A 174 -14.70 -10.68 -14.06
N GLU A 175 -14.35 -10.36 -15.30
CA GLU A 175 -15.01 -10.91 -16.49
C GLU A 175 -14.86 -12.43 -16.58
N ARG A 176 -13.74 -12.95 -16.12
CA ARG A 176 -13.46 -14.39 -16.02
C ARG A 176 -14.03 -15.06 -14.76
N GLY A 177 -14.72 -14.31 -13.90
CA GLY A 177 -15.25 -14.80 -12.62
C GLY A 177 -14.18 -15.06 -11.55
N LEU A 178 -12.97 -14.51 -11.72
CA LEU A 178 -11.84 -14.69 -10.82
C LEU A 178 -11.67 -13.54 -9.80
N ALA A 179 -12.43 -12.47 -9.95
CA ALA A 179 -12.46 -11.34 -9.01
C ALA A 179 -13.91 -10.93 -8.70
N PRO A 180 -14.17 -10.33 -7.53
CA PRO A 180 -15.49 -9.87 -7.12
C PRO A 180 -16.06 -8.83 -8.09
N LYS A 181 -17.26 -9.08 -8.66
CA LYS A 181 -17.92 -8.16 -9.59
C LYS A 181 -18.15 -6.77 -9.00
N LYS A 182 -18.56 -6.70 -7.75
CA LYS A 182 -18.77 -5.43 -7.02
C LYS A 182 -17.51 -4.56 -6.96
N LEU A 183 -16.35 -5.19 -6.78
CA LEU A 183 -15.07 -4.49 -6.78
C LEU A 183 -14.75 -3.91 -8.16
N ALA A 184 -14.89 -4.72 -9.22
CA ALA A 184 -14.65 -4.29 -10.59
C ALA A 184 -15.60 -3.15 -11.02
N GLU A 185 -16.86 -3.19 -10.61
CA GLU A 185 -17.84 -2.11 -10.87
C GLU A 185 -17.45 -0.82 -10.15
N ARG A 186 -17.02 -0.90 -8.89
CA ARG A 186 -16.51 0.27 -8.16
C ARG A 186 -15.32 0.90 -8.86
N ILE A 187 -14.31 0.11 -9.20
CA ILE A 187 -13.10 0.58 -9.89
C ILE A 187 -13.48 1.25 -11.23
N ARG A 188 -14.34 0.62 -12.03
CA ARG A 188 -14.79 1.19 -13.31
C ARG A 188 -15.48 2.53 -13.14
N THR A 189 -16.34 2.67 -12.13
CA THR A 189 -17.07 3.92 -11.85
C THR A 189 -16.11 5.04 -11.45
N LEU A 190 -15.03 4.72 -10.72
CA LEU A 190 -14.02 5.69 -10.30
C LEU A 190 -13.11 6.11 -11.45
N SER A 191 -12.79 5.21 -12.37
CA SER A 191 -11.94 5.49 -13.55
C SER A 191 -12.63 6.36 -14.62
N GLN A 192 -13.97 6.58 -14.50
CA GLN A 192 -14.75 7.40 -15.44
C GLN A 192 -14.99 8.83 -14.95
N LYS A 193 -14.51 9.17 -13.78
CA LYS A 193 -14.58 10.52 -13.19
C LYS A 193 -13.28 11.29 -13.37
#